data_a821dbaa4e425e877c96dc8c584d3fec
#
_entry.id   a821dbaa4e425e877c96dc8c584d3fec
#
_cell.length_a   1.000
_cell.length_b   1.000
_cell.length_c   1.000
_cell.angle_alpha   90.00
_cell.angle_beta   90.00
_cell.angle_gamma   90.00
#
_symmetry.space_group_name_H-M   'P 1'
#
loop_
_entity.id
_entity.type
_entity.pdbx_description
1 polymer ?
#
loop_
_entity_poly.entity_id
_entity_poly.type
_entity_poly.pdbx_seq_one_letter_code
_entity_poly.pdbx_strand_id
1 'polypeptide(L)'
;MARIMNMDRCVNPRPVTFINPVEGLERGLLLEIVGMAENNIWLDGAEDFEAYEVQLATAATKKGDLVINTTVPKQYDERKEEKDFVMAENAIGRCHYITEGDEYTIAKDLVANVTAVGEEVELAADGKLAKKDSGTAIGEVVKIYTFNGQESVMIRFY
;
A
#
# COMPACT_ATOMS: atom_id res chain seq x y z
N MET A 1 10.57 10.51 -0.05
CA MET A 1 11.19 9.65 0.99
C MET A 1 10.38 8.37 1.09
N ALA A 2 11.04 7.24 1.07
CA ALA A 2 10.34 5.97 1.18
C ALA A 2 9.66 5.84 2.54
N ARG A 3 8.51 5.19 2.56
CA ARG A 3 7.72 4.99 3.77
C ARG A 3 8.01 3.62 4.35
N ILE A 4 8.18 3.58 5.64
CA ILE A 4 8.26 2.33 6.39
C ILE A 4 6.84 1.81 6.58
N MET A 5 6.66 0.52 6.41
CA MET A 5 5.41 -0.15 6.71
C MET A 5 5.67 -1.52 7.34
N ASN A 6 4.69 -2.02 8.04
CA ASN A 6 4.72 -3.36 8.60
C ASN A 6 3.38 -4.06 8.41
N MET A 7 3.44 -5.34 8.12
CA MET A 7 2.27 -6.21 8.06
C MET A 7 2.09 -6.86 9.44
N ASP A 8 1.36 -6.20 10.33
CA ASP A 8 1.23 -6.65 11.72
C ASP A 8 0.39 -7.93 11.84
N ARG A 9 -0.65 -8.03 11.03
CA ARG A 9 -1.51 -9.19 10.97
C ARG A 9 -2.15 -9.31 9.59
N CYS A 10 -1.97 -10.44 8.94
CA CYS A 10 -2.68 -10.81 7.73
C CYS A 10 -3.51 -12.05 8.00
N VAL A 11 -4.82 -11.90 8.01
CA VAL A 11 -5.76 -12.99 8.31
C VAL A 11 -5.77 -14.04 7.19
N ASN A 12 -5.75 -13.58 5.95
CA ASN A 12 -5.70 -14.44 4.77
C ASN A 12 -4.82 -13.78 3.70
N PRO A 13 -3.49 -13.91 3.81
CA PRO A 13 -2.57 -13.22 2.90
C PRO A 13 -2.77 -13.68 1.46
N ARG A 14 -3.07 -12.72 0.59
CA ARG A 14 -3.19 -12.93 -0.86
C ARG A 14 -2.26 -11.96 -1.59
N PRO A 15 -0.99 -12.36 -1.78
CA PRO A 15 -0.03 -11.53 -2.47
C PRO A 15 -0.31 -11.50 -3.98
N VAL A 16 -0.05 -10.35 -4.57
CA VAL A 16 -0.20 -10.13 -6.01
C VAL A 16 1.03 -9.38 -6.53
N THR A 17 1.48 -9.74 -7.72
CA THR A 17 2.53 -9.01 -8.41
C THR A 17 1.89 -7.93 -9.29
N PHE A 18 2.44 -6.72 -9.26
CA PHE A 18 1.94 -5.59 -10.03
C PHE A 18 3.06 -4.84 -10.75
N ILE A 19 2.68 -4.07 -11.76
CA ILE A 19 3.57 -3.12 -12.44
C ILE A 19 3.28 -1.73 -11.90
N ASN A 20 4.32 -1.06 -11.42
CA ASN A 20 4.19 0.27 -10.83
C ASN A 20 3.78 1.32 -11.90
N PRO A 21 2.63 1.99 -11.75
CA PRO A 21 2.13 2.95 -12.74
C PRO A 21 2.77 4.35 -12.63
N VAL A 22 3.47 4.64 -11.54
CA VAL A 22 3.97 6.00 -11.26
C VAL A 22 5.41 5.98 -10.74
N GLU A 23 6.16 7.00 -11.06
CA GLU A 23 7.50 7.19 -10.49
C GLU A 23 7.41 7.49 -8.99
N GLY A 24 8.25 6.85 -8.20
CA GLY A 24 8.33 7.11 -6.77
C GLY A 24 7.19 6.56 -5.93
N LEU A 25 6.55 5.47 -6.34
CA LEU A 25 5.49 4.84 -5.56
C LEU A 25 5.99 4.43 -4.17
N GLU A 26 5.29 4.86 -3.14
CA GLU A 26 5.64 4.62 -1.75
C GLU A 26 4.99 3.34 -1.21
N ARG A 27 5.68 2.68 -0.28
CA ARG A 27 5.12 1.55 0.47
C ARG A 27 3.99 2.02 1.37
N GLY A 28 2.99 1.17 1.53
CA GLY A 28 1.82 1.47 2.36
C GLY A 28 0.72 2.27 1.65
N LEU A 29 0.96 2.74 0.43
CA LEU A 29 -0.09 3.31 -0.40
C LEU A 29 -1.08 2.23 -0.83
N LEU A 30 -2.34 2.62 -0.90
CA LEU A 30 -3.43 1.79 -1.36
C LEU A 30 -3.58 1.91 -2.87
N LEU A 31 -3.74 0.77 -3.51
CA LEU A 31 -3.86 0.66 -4.95
C LEU A 31 -5.17 -0.04 -5.31
N GLU A 32 -5.64 0.21 -6.51
CA GLU A 32 -6.79 -0.48 -7.09
C GLU A 32 -6.31 -1.36 -8.24
N ILE A 33 -6.72 -2.62 -8.25
CA ILE A 33 -6.48 -3.52 -9.37
C ILE A 33 -7.42 -3.14 -10.51
N VAL A 34 -6.85 -2.83 -11.67
CA VAL A 34 -7.58 -2.52 -12.90
C VAL A 34 -7.82 -3.78 -13.72
N GLY A 35 -6.83 -4.65 -13.81
CA GLY A 35 -6.89 -5.88 -14.58
C GLY A 35 -5.53 -6.54 -14.74
N MET A 36 -5.46 -7.56 -15.58
CA MET A 36 -4.20 -8.20 -15.95
C MET A 36 -3.41 -7.28 -16.90
N ALA A 37 -2.10 -7.17 -16.68
CA ALA A 37 -1.24 -6.46 -17.62
C ALA A 37 -1.13 -7.23 -18.93
N GLU A 38 -1.51 -6.59 -20.04
CA GLU A 38 -1.53 -7.23 -21.35
C GLU A 38 -0.13 -7.40 -21.96
N ASN A 39 0.82 -6.54 -21.60
CA ASN A 39 2.17 -6.53 -22.16
C ASN A 39 3.22 -6.51 -21.06
N ASN A 40 3.82 -7.65 -20.79
CA ASN A 40 5.04 -7.74 -20.01
C ASN A 40 6.23 -7.35 -20.88
N ILE A 41 6.35 -6.07 -21.19
CA ILE A 41 7.50 -5.50 -21.94
C ILE A 41 8.87 -5.76 -21.27
N TRP A 42 8.87 -6.24 -20.04
CA TRP A 42 10.05 -6.48 -19.22
C TRP A 42 10.67 -7.85 -19.40
N LEU A 43 9.89 -8.80 -19.86
CA LEU A 43 10.26 -10.19 -19.90
C LEU A 43 10.01 -10.71 -21.31
N ASP A 44 10.81 -10.23 -22.25
CA ASP A 44 10.85 -10.78 -23.59
C ASP A 44 11.01 -12.30 -23.50
N GLY A 45 9.94 -13.04 -23.81
CA GLY A 45 9.91 -14.49 -23.76
C GLY A 45 9.37 -15.13 -22.47
N ALA A 46 8.91 -14.37 -21.49
CA ALA A 46 8.21 -14.91 -20.30
C ALA A 46 6.70 -14.82 -20.49
N GLU A 47 6.13 -15.74 -21.24
CA GLU A 47 4.69 -15.83 -21.52
C GLU A 47 3.87 -16.18 -20.27
N ASP A 48 4.51 -16.67 -19.20
CA ASP A 48 3.87 -17.19 -18.00
C ASP A 48 3.92 -16.26 -16.79
N PHE A 49 4.36 -15.00 -16.96
CA PHE A 49 4.44 -14.05 -15.86
C PHE A 49 3.13 -13.27 -15.70
N GLU A 50 2.42 -13.57 -14.63
CA GLU A 50 1.20 -12.87 -14.26
C GLU A 50 1.50 -11.63 -13.44
N ALA A 51 1.25 -10.46 -14.00
CA ALA A 51 1.27 -9.19 -13.29
C ALA A 51 -0.03 -8.44 -13.52
N TYR A 52 -0.44 -7.68 -12.50
CA TYR A 52 -1.64 -6.86 -12.57
C TYR A 52 -1.29 -5.42 -12.90
N GLU A 53 -2.17 -4.81 -13.67
CA GLU A 53 -2.22 -3.37 -13.84
C GLU A 53 -2.95 -2.77 -12.65
N VAL A 54 -2.37 -1.74 -12.04
CA VAL A 54 -2.93 -1.07 -10.87
C VAL A 54 -2.94 0.44 -11.08
N GLN A 55 -3.76 1.12 -10.30
CA GLN A 55 -3.76 2.58 -10.19
C GLN A 55 -3.87 2.96 -8.72
N LEU A 56 -3.57 4.20 -8.38
CA LEU A 56 -3.75 4.70 -7.03
C LEU A 56 -5.23 4.63 -6.65
N ALA A 57 -5.53 4.09 -5.46
CA ALA A 57 -6.90 3.97 -4.98
C ALA A 57 -7.53 5.35 -4.75
N THR A 58 -8.82 5.43 -4.94
CA THR A 58 -9.64 6.63 -4.70
C THR A 58 -10.82 6.28 -3.82
N ALA A 59 -11.60 7.28 -3.42
CA ALA A 59 -12.82 7.08 -2.65
C ALA A 59 -13.85 6.17 -3.35
N ALA A 60 -13.77 6.04 -4.68
CA ALA A 60 -14.65 5.20 -5.48
C ALA A 60 -14.18 3.76 -5.63
N THR A 61 -12.97 3.42 -5.17
CA THR A 61 -12.41 2.08 -5.29
C THR A 61 -13.25 1.06 -4.51
N LYS A 62 -13.59 -0.05 -5.17
CA LYS A 62 -14.30 -1.15 -4.54
C LYS A 62 -13.39 -1.94 -3.61
N LYS A 63 -13.92 -2.38 -2.48
CA LYS A 63 -13.16 -3.16 -1.49
C LYS A 63 -12.51 -4.42 -2.09
N GLY A 64 -13.17 -5.10 -3.02
CA GLY A 64 -12.64 -6.30 -3.67
C GLY A 64 -11.42 -6.06 -4.57
N ASP A 65 -11.23 -4.84 -5.03
CA ASP A 65 -10.11 -4.44 -5.89
C ASP A 65 -9.00 -3.72 -5.12
N LEU A 66 -9.19 -3.53 -3.82
CA LEU A 66 -8.28 -2.77 -2.97
C LEU A 66 -7.10 -3.63 -2.52
N VAL A 67 -5.91 -3.14 -2.80
CA VAL A 67 -4.64 -3.76 -2.39
C VAL A 67 -3.73 -2.72 -1.75
N ILE A 68 -2.80 -3.18 -0.93
CA ILE A 68 -1.80 -2.32 -0.31
C ILE A 68 -0.40 -2.66 -0.85
N ASN A 69 0.39 -1.63 -1.18
CA ASN A 69 1.75 -1.81 -1.65
C ASN A 69 2.66 -2.29 -0.51
N THR A 70 3.07 -3.54 -0.59
CA THR A 70 3.95 -4.21 0.38
C THR A 70 5.31 -4.56 -0.20
N THR A 71 5.71 -3.92 -1.29
CA THR A 71 6.98 -4.18 -1.97
C THR A 71 8.15 -4.13 -0.99
N VAL A 72 8.92 -5.21 -0.97
CA VAL A 72 10.13 -5.28 -0.15
C VAL A 72 11.21 -4.41 -0.76
N PRO A 73 11.81 -3.49 0.00
CA PRO A 73 12.90 -2.69 -0.52
C PRO A 73 14.11 -3.57 -0.84
N LYS A 74 14.55 -3.50 -2.09
CA LYS A 74 15.80 -4.11 -2.54
C LYS A 74 16.72 -3.01 -3.00
N GLN A 75 17.75 -2.76 -2.24
CA GLN A 75 18.78 -1.80 -2.60
C GLN A 75 20.13 -2.50 -2.60
N TYR A 76 20.87 -2.32 -3.70
CA TYR A 76 22.23 -2.83 -3.82
C TYR A 76 23.28 -1.89 -3.26
N ASP A 77 22.88 -0.68 -2.89
CA ASP A 77 23.76 0.31 -2.25
C ASP A 77 23.65 0.17 -0.72
N GLU A 78 24.67 -0.41 -0.11
CA GLU A 78 24.73 -0.63 1.34
C GLU A 78 24.69 0.67 2.18
N ARG A 79 24.88 1.83 1.55
CA ARG A 79 24.79 3.13 2.22
C ARG A 79 23.37 3.66 2.34
N LYS A 80 22.41 3.01 1.67
CA LYS A 80 21.00 3.38 1.71
C LYS A 80 20.23 2.51 2.70
N GLU A 81 19.35 3.15 3.46
CA GLU A 81 18.44 2.49 4.38
C GLU A 81 17.10 2.18 3.72
N GLU A 82 16.28 1.37 4.37
CA GLU A 82 14.93 1.04 3.90
C GLU A 82 14.08 2.28 3.59
N LYS A 83 14.24 3.33 4.38
CA LYS A 83 13.54 4.62 4.18
C LYS A 83 13.92 5.34 2.89
N ASP A 84 15.04 5.00 2.28
CA ASP A 84 15.53 5.59 1.03
C ASP A 84 15.03 4.86 -0.20
N PHE A 85 14.29 3.76 0.00
CA PHE A 85 13.77 2.97 -1.11
C PHE A 85 12.63 3.70 -1.84
N VAL A 86 12.76 3.81 -3.15
CA VAL A 86 11.76 4.40 -4.05
C VAL A 86 11.57 3.47 -5.24
N MET A 87 10.32 3.16 -5.57
CA MET A 87 10.01 2.37 -6.75
C MET A 87 10.01 3.24 -8.00
N ALA A 88 10.81 2.83 -8.99
CA ALA A 88 10.75 3.44 -10.30
C ALA A 88 9.43 3.11 -11.02
N GLU A 89 9.00 3.99 -11.91
CA GLU A 89 7.90 3.72 -12.83
C GLU A 89 8.18 2.44 -13.62
N ASN A 90 7.15 1.64 -13.83
CA ASN A 90 7.22 0.35 -14.48
C ASN A 90 8.02 -0.75 -13.75
N ALA A 91 8.54 -0.51 -12.58
CA ALA A 91 9.15 -1.56 -11.78
C ALA A 91 8.09 -2.57 -11.32
N ILE A 92 8.53 -3.82 -11.15
CA ILE A 92 7.67 -4.88 -10.63
C ILE A 92 7.66 -4.81 -9.11
N GLY A 93 6.47 -4.76 -8.54
CA GLY A 93 6.27 -4.73 -7.10
C GLY A 93 5.35 -5.85 -6.62
N ARG A 94 5.17 -5.90 -5.32
CA ARG A 94 4.26 -6.81 -4.65
C ARG A 94 3.26 -6.04 -3.80
N CYS A 95 2.02 -6.45 -3.88
CA CYS A 95 0.94 -5.95 -3.03
C CYS A 95 0.15 -7.11 -2.43
N HIS A 96 -0.70 -6.80 -1.48
CA HIS A 96 -1.59 -7.76 -0.85
C HIS A 96 -3.02 -7.25 -0.90
N TYR A 97 -3.96 -8.12 -1.19
CA TYR A 97 -5.37 -7.84 -1.00
C TYR A 97 -5.64 -7.56 0.49
N ILE A 98 -6.46 -6.56 0.74
CA ILE A 98 -6.90 -6.22 2.08
C ILE A 98 -8.12 -7.07 2.43
N THR A 99 -8.01 -7.81 3.52
CA THR A 99 -9.06 -8.68 4.04
C THR A 99 -9.52 -8.16 5.39
N GLU A 100 -10.79 -8.41 5.73
CA GLU A 100 -11.35 -8.08 7.05
C GLU A 100 -10.48 -8.62 8.19
N GLY A 101 -10.11 -7.74 9.10
CA GLY A 101 -9.27 -8.07 10.26
C GLY A 101 -7.77 -7.92 10.03
N ASP A 102 -7.33 -7.59 8.82
CA ASP A 102 -5.92 -7.30 8.55
C ASP A 102 -5.47 -6.04 9.28
N GLU A 103 -4.27 -6.09 9.85
CA GLU A 103 -3.64 -4.96 10.53
C GLU A 103 -2.33 -4.60 9.84
N TYR A 104 -2.20 -3.32 9.46
CA TYR A 104 -1.00 -2.77 8.84
C TYR A 104 -0.53 -1.51 9.55
N THR A 105 0.76 -1.39 9.76
CA THR A 105 1.40 -0.14 10.19
C THR A 105 1.93 0.59 8.97
N ILE A 106 1.47 1.81 8.78
CA ILE A 106 1.90 2.69 7.70
C ILE A 106 2.35 4.05 8.23
N ALA A 107 3.10 4.78 7.44
CA ALA A 107 3.55 6.12 7.82
C ALA A 107 2.37 7.05 8.07
N LYS A 108 2.45 7.86 9.13
CA LYS A 108 1.35 8.75 9.54
C LYS A 108 0.98 9.78 8.50
N ASP A 109 1.92 10.25 7.71
CA ASP A 109 1.66 11.22 6.64
C ASP A 109 0.91 10.65 5.43
N LEU A 110 0.70 9.33 5.39
CA LEU A 110 -0.22 8.69 4.45
C LEU A 110 -1.66 8.60 4.99
N VAL A 111 -1.88 9.03 6.23
CA VAL A 111 -3.19 9.00 6.91
C VAL A 111 -3.49 10.39 7.47
N ALA A 112 -4.25 11.16 6.72
CA ALA A 112 -4.53 12.55 7.08
C ALA A 112 -5.51 12.67 8.27
N ASN A 113 -5.31 13.69 9.10
CA ASN A 113 -6.23 14.14 10.14
C ASN A 113 -6.51 13.14 11.27
N VAL A 114 -5.79 12.05 11.36
CA VAL A 114 -5.90 11.09 12.47
C VAL A 114 -5.10 11.59 13.67
N THR A 115 -5.74 11.64 14.83
CA THR A 115 -5.14 12.13 16.09
C THR A 115 -5.29 11.17 17.25
N ALA A 116 -6.22 10.23 17.21
CA ALA A 116 -6.50 9.33 18.32
C ALA A 116 -6.77 7.88 17.88
N VAL A 117 -6.49 6.95 18.77
CA VAL A 117 -6.89 5.54 18.64
C VAL A 117 -8.42 5.43 18.64
N GLY A 118 -8.96 4.54 17.82
CA GLY A 118 -10.39 4.32 17.67
C GLY A 118 -11.06 5.18 16.60
N GLU A 119 -10.34 6.13 16.02
CA GLU A 119 -10.87 6.89 14.88
C GLU A 119 -10.99 6.01 13.64
N GLU A 120 -12.11 6.13 12.94
CA GLU A 120 -12.31 5.45 11.68
C GLU A 120 -11.62 6.18 10.54
N VAL A 121 -11.19 5.42 9.53
CA VAL A 121 -10.52 5.93 8.34
C VAL A 121 -11.29 5.59 7.07
N GLU A 122 -11.16 6.47 6.08
CA GLU A 122 -11.74 6.33 4.76
C GLU A 122 -10.67 6.48 3.68
N LEU A 123 -10.95 6.03 2.46
CA LEU A 123 -10.09 6.26 1.31
C LEU A 123 -10.10 7.74 0.95
N ALA A 124 -8.92 8.30 0.80
CA ALA A 124 -8.69 9.64 0.28
C ALA A 124 -8.13 9.59 -1.15
N ALA A 125 -7.72 10.72 -1.67
CA ALA A 125 -7.08 10.79 -2.97
C ALA A 125 -5.68 10.13 -2.96
N ASP A 126 -5.24 9.71 -4.13
CA ASP A 126 -3.87 9.23 -4.38
C ASP A 126 -3.42 8.04 -3.52
N GLY A 127 -4.33 7.13 -3.23
CA GLY A 127 -4.02 5.92 -2.46
C GLY A 127 -3.77 6.15 -0.98
N LYS A 128 -4.04 7.35 -0.47
CA LYS A 128 -3.90 7.69 0.94
C LYS A 128 -5.19 7.43 1.71
N LEU A 129 -5.06 7.45 3.03
CA LEU A 129 -6.19 7.39 3.94
C LEU A 129 -6.40 8.76 4.61
N ALA A 130 -7.59 8.95 5.13
CA ALA A 130 -7.91 10.09 5.97
C ALA A 130 -8.85 9.66 7.10
N LYS A 131 -8.89 10.45 8.17
CA LYS A 131 -9.95 10.30 9.17
C LYS A 131 -11.31 10.41 8.48
N LYS A 132 -12.19 9.47 8.80
CA LYS A 132 -13.53 9.42 8.21
C LYS A 132 -14.29 10.72 8.50
N ASP A 133 -14.83 11.27 7.43
CA ASP A 133 -15.75 12.42 7.48
C ASP A 133 -17.09 12.04 6.84
N SER A 134 -17.18 12.10 5.53
CA SER A 134 -18.42 11.82 4.79
C SER A 134 -18.41 10.52 3.99
N GLY A 135 -17.24 9.90 3.84
CA GLY A 135 -17.09 8.66 3.09
C GLY A 135 -17.43 7.41 3.88
N THR A 136 -17.15 6.27 3.27
CA THR A 136 -17.34 4.96 3.90
C THR A 136 -16.08 4.58 4.68
N ALA A 137 -16.24 4.24 5.97
CA ALA A 137 -15.15 3.72 6.77
C ALA A 137 -14.64 2.39 6.22
N ILE A 138 -13.34 2.26 6.05
CA ILE A 138 -12.68 1.02 5.61
C ILE A 138 -11.82 0.38 6.70
N GLY A 139 -11.65 1.05 7.82
CA GLY A 139 -10.88 0.57 8.94
C GLY A 139 -10.90 1.53 10.12
N GLU A 140 -10.17 1.17 11.17
CA GLU A 140 -10.02 1.97 12.37
C GLU A 140 -8.55 2.03 12.82
N VAL A 141 -8.20 3.10 13.50
CA VAL A 141 -6.87 3.28 14.10
C VAL A 141 -6.77 2.44 15.37
N VAL A 142 -5.83 1.50 15.39
CA VAL A 142 -5.58 0.62 16.54
C VAL A 142 -4.45 1.17 17.42
N LYS A 143 -3.44 1.78 16.80
CA LYS A 143 -2.28 2.31 17.51
C LYS A 143 -1.65 3.47 16.75
N ILE A 144 -1.15 4.44 17.49
CA ILE A 144 -0.33 5.53 16.95
C ILE A 144 1.00 5.48 17.69
N TYR A 145 2.10 5.34 16.98
CA TYR A 145 3.42 5.17 17.57
C TYR A 145 4.55 5.50 16.59
N THR A 146 5.77 5.48 17.07
CA THR A 146 6.96 5.59 16.23
C THR A 146 7.47 4.19 15.89
N PHE A 147 7.52 3.87 14.62
CA PHE A 147 8.03 2.60 14.10
C PHE A 147 9.29 2.87 13.27
N ASN A 148 10.41 2.26 13.65
CA ASN A 148 11.72 2.46 13.02
C ASN A 148 12.07 3.95 12.78
N GLY A 149 11.82 4.79 13.79
CA GLY A 149 12.13 6.22 13.74
C GLY A 149 11.15 7.08 12.93
N GLN A 150 10.07 6.51 12.41
CA GLN A 150 9.05 7.22 11.66
C GLN A 150 7.70 7.20 12.40
N GLU A 151 7.03 8.34 12.48
CA GLU A 151 5.67 8.39 13.02
C GLU A 151 4.75 7.52 12.16
N SER A 152 4.03 6.62 12.80
CA SER A 152 3.27 5.56 12.15
C SER A 152 1.91 5.34 12.80
N VAL A 153 1.01 4.78 12.03
CA VAL A 153 -0.36 4.45 12.44
C VAL A 153 -0.62 3.00 12.09
N MET A 154 -1.06 2.21 13.06
CA MET A 154 -1.57 0.87 12.81
C MET A 154 -3.07 0.94 12.56
N ILE A 155 -3.50 0.39 11.43
CA ILE A 155 -4.89 0.37 11.00
C ILE A 155 -5.36 -1.07 10.90
N ARG A 156 -6.52 -1.36 11.47
CA ARG A 156 -7.26 -2.59 11.27
C ARG A 156 -8.33 -2.35 10.24
N PHE A 157 -8.31 -3.12 9.17
CA PHE A 157 -9.29 -3.01 8.09
C PHE A 157 -10.56 -3.83 8.39
N TYR A 158 -11.67 -3.31 7.94
CA TYR A 158 -12.98 -3.93 8.05
C TYR A 158 -13.24 -4.97 6.96
#